data_d8617b7de81d36cfee3c4683b788bd1c
#
_entry.id   d8617b7de81d36cfee3c4683b788bd1c
#
_cell.length_a   1.000
_cell.length_b   1.000
_cell.length_c   1.000
_cell.angle_alpha   90.00
_cell.angle_beta   90.00
_cell.angle_gamma   90.00
#
_symmetry.space_group_name_H-M   'P 1'
#
loop_
_entity.id
_entity.type
_entity.pdbx_description
1 polymer ?
#
loop_
_entity_poly.entity_id
_entity_poly.type
_entity_poly.pdbx_seq_one_letter_code
_entity_poly.pdbx_strand_id
1 'polypeptide(L)'
;MYLIKNGVVHVGDGTILKDCDILTKGSTIQKIGQGLDCPEAEVVDASGCEVFPGFIDPHSMIGALGIPSRSLDNQEKSDPITPELNVKYSVDPDELNGQEFYKSGITTVGLAPGNT
;
A
#
# COMPACT_ATOMS: atom_id res chain seq x y z
N MET A 1 5.43 -17.54 3.73
CA MET A 1 6.74 -17.22 3.14
C MET A 1 6.58 -17.27 1.64
N TYR A 2 7.02 -16.26 0.92
CA TYR A 2 6.91 -16.20 -0.53
C TYR A 2 8.30 -16.05 -1.15
N LEU A 3 8.52 -16.71 -2.27
CA LEU A 3 9.68 -16.55 -3.11
C LEU A 3 9.22 -16.04 -4.49
N ILE A 4 9.37 -14.74 -4.73
CA ILE A 4 9.07 -14.11 -6.01
C ILE A 4 10.30 -14.30 -6.90
N LYS A 5 10.13 -14.88 -8.08
CA LYS A 5 11.24 -15.27 -8.96
C LYS A 5 11.23 -14.56 -10.30
N ASN A 6 12.44 -14.35 -10.84
CA ASN A 6 12.69 -13.94 -12.23
C ASN A 6 12.10 -12.55 -12.60
N GLY A 7 11.87 -11.68 -11.63
CA GLY A 7 11.33 -10.34 -11.88
C GLY A 7 12.37 -9.30 -12.24
N VAL A 8 11.94 -8.21 -12.84
CA VAL A 8 12.71 -6.96 -12.90
C VAL A 8 12.36 -6.13 -11.67
N VAL A 9 13.27 -6.07 -10.70
CA VAL A 9 12.99 -5.50 -9.38
C VAL A 9 13.46 -4.05 -9.32
N HIS A 10 12.53 -3.15 -9.05
CA HIS A 10 12.80 -1.75 -8.73
C HIS A 10 12.92 -1.58 -7.22
N VAL A 11 14.13 -1.22 -6.75
CA VAL A 11 14.41 -1.14 -5.30
C VAL A 11 13.75 0.07 -4.65
N GLY A 12 13.50 1.13 -5.42
CA GLY A 12 12.88 2.37 -4.94
C GLY A 12 13.89 3.51 -4.72
N ASP A 13 15.17 3.25 -4.89
CA ASP A 13 16.26 4.24 -4.84
C ASP A 13 16.84 4.60 -6.23
N GLY A 14 16.17 4.14 -7.29
CA GLY A 14 16.63 4.25 -8.67
C GLY A 14 17.36 3.00 -9.18
N THR A 15 17.68 2.04 -8.31
CA THR A 15 18.31 0.79 -8.69
C THR A 15 17.31 -0.18 -9.32
N ILE A 16 17.68 -0.79 -10.44
CA ILE A 16 16.89 -1.80 -11.14
C ILE A 16 17.71 -3.07 -11.24
N LEU A 17 17.18 -4.18 -10.73
CA LEU A 17 17.81 -5.50 -10.72
C LEU A 17 17.05 -6.43 -11.69
N LYS A 18 17.72 -6.94 -12.70
CA LYS A 18 17.12 -7.85 -13.69
C LYS A 18 17.30 -9.31 -13.25
N ASP A 19 16.34 -10.15 -13.62
CA ASP A 19 16.33 -11.59 -13.30
C ASP A 19 16.58 -11.82 -11.81
N CYS A 20 15.85 -11.08 -10.99
CA CYS A 20 16.08 -11.03 -9.56
C CYS A 20 14.93 -11.69 -8.79
N ASP A 21 15.30 -12.37 -7.71
CA ASP A 21 14.38 -13.05 -6.81
C ASP A 21 14.26 -12.30 -5.49
N ILE A 22 13.08 -12.35 -4.87
CA ILE A 22 12.80 -11.77 -3.57
C ILE A 22 12.22 -12.83 -2.65
N LEU A 23 12.89 -13.09 -1.54
CA LEU A 23 12.40 -13.98 -0.50
C LEU A 23 11.79 -13.15 0.64
N THR A 24 10.53 -13.44 0.99
CA THR A 24 9.84 -12.80 2.10
C THR A 24 9.51 -13.79 3.21
N LYS A 25 9.51 -13.31 4.46
CA LYS A 25 9.05 -14.05 5.63
C LYS A 25 8.18 -13.15 6.50
N GLY A 26 6.88 -13.49 6.61
CA GLY A 26 5.92 -12.60 7.25
C GLY A 26 5.85 -11.25 6.53
N SER A 27 6.05 -10.18 7.25
CA SER A 27 6.02 -8.79 6.73
C SER A 27 7.41 -8.26 6.32
N THR A 28 8.43 -9.13 6.22
CA THR A 28 9.82 -8.69 6.01
C THR A 28 10.39 -9.31 4.75
N ILE A 29 11.14 -8.50 3.98
CA ILE A 29 12.01 -9.00 2.91
C ILE A 29 13.26 -9.56 3.57
N GLN A 30 13.51 -10.87 3.40
CA GLN A 30 14.65 -11.55 3.99
C GLN A 30 15.89 -11.46 3.10
N LYS A 31 15.68 -11.57 1.79
CA LYS A 31 16.79 -11.60 0.83
C LYS A 31 16.33 -11.16 -0.55
N ILE A 32 17.21 -10.46 -1.24
CA ILE A 32 17.06 -10.11 -2.65
C ILE A 32 18.33 -10.60 -3.37
N GLY A 33 18.17 -11.24 -4.50
CA GLY A 33 19.31 -11.76 -5.29
C GLY A 33 18.87 -12.65 -6.42
N GLN A 34 19.82 -13.22 -7.13
CA GLN A 34 19.56 -14.15 -8.23
C GLN A 34 19.66 -15.60 -7.75
N GLY A 35 18.84 -16.47 -8.33
CA GLY A 35 18.92 -17.91 -8.09
C GLY A 35 18.62 -18.32 -6.65
N LEU A 36 17.75 -17.57 -5.96
CA LEU A 36 17.35 -17.95 -4.62
C LEU A 36 16.52 -19.24 -4.66
N ASP A 37 16.74 -20.09 -3.66
CA ASP A 37 15.96 -21.30 -3.44
C ASP A 37 15.47 -21.34 -1.99
N CYS A 38 14.22 -21.71 -1.82
CA CYS A 38 13.59 -21.91 -0.52
C CYS A 38 12.43 -22.90 -0.67
N PRO A 39 12.67 -24.20 -0.40
CA PRO A 39 11.66 -25.24 -0.59
C PRO A 39 10.38 -25.05 0.22
N GLU A 40 10.46 -24.31 1.31
CA GLU A 40 9.32 -24.02 2.21
C GLU A 40 8.48 -22.82 1.76
N ALA A 41 8.96 -22.05 0.77
CA ALA A 41 8.28 -20.86 0.30
C ALA A 41 7.29 -21.17 -0.82
N GLU A 42 6.17 -20.48 -0.83
CA GLU A 42 5.28 -20.44 -1.98
C GLU A 42 5.93 -19.60 -3.08
N VAL A 43 6.11 -20.23 -4.26
CA VAL A 43 6.79 -19.58 -5.39
C VAL A 43 5.79 -18.77 -6.21
N VAL A 44 6.15 -17.51 -6.46
CA VAL A 44 5.44 -16.62 -7.38
C VAL A 44 6.35 -16.33 -8.55
N ASP A 45 5.99 -16.78 -9.76
CA ASP A 45 6.75 -16.49 -10.97
C ASP A 45 6.42 -15.08 -11.47
N ALA A 46 7.42 -14.21 -11.46
CA ALA A 46 7.35 -12.83 -11.94
C ALA A 46 8.09 -12.63 -13.27
N SER A 47 8.30 -13.72 -14.05
CA SER A 47 8.93 -13.64 -15.36
C SER A 47 8.18 -12.66 -16.27
N GLY A 48 8.89 -11.68 -16.80
CA GLY A 48 8.31 -10.62 -17.64
C GLY A 48 7.54 -9.55 -16.88
N CYS A 49 7.54 -9.58 -15.54
CA CYS A 49 6.92 -8.57 -14.71
C CYS A 49 7.96 -7.59 -14.14
N GLU A 50 7.51 -6.34 -13.99
CA GLU A 50 8.19 -5.32 -13.22
C GLU A 50 7.69 -5.41 -11.77
N VAL A 51 8.60 -5.52 -10.81
CA VAL A 51 8.29 -5.65 -9.38
C VAL A 51 8.68 -4.36 -8.67
N PHE A 52 7.70 -3.70 -8.07
CA PHE A 52 7.88 -2.44 -7.34
C PHE A 52 7.59 -2.61 -5.85
N PRO A 53 8.17 -1.78 -4.99
CA PRO A 53 7.62 -1.56 -3.66
C PRO A 53 6.17 -1.07 -3.76
N GLY A 54 5.36 -1.36 -2.75
CA GLY A 54 3.99 -0.82 -2.71
C GLY A 54 3.99 0.71 -2.84
N PHE A 55 3.11 1.23 -3.69
CA PHE A 55 3.00 2.67 -3.91
C PHE A 55 2.41 3.38 -2.70
N ILE A 56 2.86 4.62 -2.49
CA ILE A 56 2.40 5.49 -1.41
C ILE A 56 1.61 6.63 -2.05
N ASP A 57 0.33 6.77 -1.69
CA ASP A 57 -0.45 7.96 -1.99
C ASP A 57 -0.30 8.94 -0.82
N PRO A 58 0.37 10.07 -0.99
CA PRO A 58 0.65 11.00 0.10
C PRO A 58 -0.58 11.81 0.54
N HIS A 59 -1.65 11.81 -0.23
CA HIS A 59 -2.86 12.57 0.09
C HIS A 59 -4.11 11.84 -0.41
N SER A 60 -4.84 11.23 0.50
CA SER A 60 -6.08 10.51 0.22
C SER A 60 -7.11 10.76 1.31
N MET A 61 -8.37 10.70 0.95
CA MET A 61 -9.49 10.70 1.90
C MET A 61 -10.02 9.30 2.18
N ILE A 62 -9.39 8.28 1.59
CA ILE A 62 -9.82 6.89 1.77
C ILE A 62 -9.63 6.46 3.22
N GLY A 63 -10.60 5.72 3.76
CA GLY A 63 -10.64 5.39 5.18
C GLY A 63 -11.40 6.41 6.04
N ALA A 64 -11.81 7.56 5.46
CA ALA A 64 -12.65 8.55 6.13
C ALA A 64 -13.88 8.96 5.30
N LEU A 65 -14.22 8.21 4.26
CA LEU A 65 -15.37 8.54 3.40
C LEU A 65 -16.71 8.16 4.03
N GLY A 66 -16.71 7.22 4.98
CA GLY A 66 -17.93 6.73 5.60
C GLY A 66 -18.88 6.02 4.61
N ILE A 67 -20.13 5.90 5.00
CA ILE A 67 -21.16 5.33 4.14
C ILE A 67 -21.64 6.42 3.16
N PRO A 68 -21.49 6.24 1.84
CA PRO A 68 -21.64 7.30 0.83
C PRO A 68 -22.98 8.04 0.80
N SER A 69 -24.01 7.52 1.46
CA SER A 69 -25.34 8.09 1.36
C SER A 69 -25.75 8.97 2.54
N ARG A 70 -25.01 9.02 3.65
CA ARG A 70 -25.51 9.67 4.87
C ARG A 70 -24.50 10.43 5.75
N SER A 71 -23.21 10.13 5.68
CA SER A 71 -22.20 10.88 6.43
C SER A 71 -20.86 10.80 5.71
N LEU A 72 -20.34 11.95 5.32
CA LEU A 72 -18.98 12.08 4.84
C LEU A 72 -18.15 12.52 6.05
N ASP A 73 -17.44 11.59 6.67
CA ASP A 73 -16.59 11.86 7.84
C ASP A 73 -15.24 12.49 7.45
N ASN A 74 -15.08 12.74 6.16
CA ASN A 74 -13.88 13.34 5.57
C ASN A 74 -13.93 14.88 5.48
N GLN A 75 -15.00 15.51 5.97
CA GLN A 75 -15.18 16.97 5.88
C GLN A 75 -15.65 17.53 7.21
N GLU A 76 -14.93 18.53 7.71
CA GLU A 76 -15.37 19.35 8.81
C GLU A 76 -16.10 20.60 8.28
N LYS A 77 -17.30 20.86 8.79
CA LYS A 77 -18.18 21.95 8.33
C LYS A 77 -18.67 22.86 9.46
N SER A 78 -18.29 22.56 10.71
CA SER A 78 -18.75 23.35 11.85
C SER A 78 -18.03 24.69 11.97
N ASP A 79 -16.70 24.65 11.83
CA ASP A 79 -15.86 25.84 11.94
C ASP A 79 -14.75 25.83 10.88
N PRO A 80 -14.30 27.00 10.40
CA PRO A 80 -13.23 27.08 9.41
C PRO A 80 -11.86 26.57 9.88
N ILE A 81 -11.64 26.56 11.19
CA ILE A 81 -10.38 26.12 11.81
C ILE A 81 -10.72 25.33 13.06
N THR A 82 -10.41 24.03 13.04
CA THR A 82 -10.71 23.06 14.12
C THR A 82 -9.46 22.28 14.53
N PRO A 83 -8.44 22.93 15.10
CA PRO A 83 -7.15 22.29 15.41
C PRO A 83 -7.24 21.23 16.51
N GLU A 84 -8.32 21.24 17.29
CA GLU A 84 -8.63 20.25 18.31
C GLU A 84 -9.10 18.91 17.75
N LEU A 85 -9.59 18.88 16.51
CA LEU A 85 -10.04 17.66 15.86
C LEU A 85 -8.87 16.83 15.34
N ASN A 86 -9.01 15.53 15.47
CA ASN A 86 -7.99 14.60 15.01
C ASN A 86 -8.61 13.54 14.11
N VAL A 87 -8.25 13.57 12.85
CA VAL A 87 -8.80 12.71 11.80
C VAL A 87 -8.68 11.21 12.11
N LYS A 88 -7.72 10.80 12.95
CA LYS A 88 -7.54 9.39 13.33
C LYS A 88 -8.80 8.74 13.92
N TYR A 89 -9.70 9.56 14.50
CA TYR A 89 -10.94 9.06 15.08
C TYR A 89 -12.05 8.86 14.05
N SER A 90 -11.89 9.38 12.84
CA SER A 90 -12.80 9.17 11.69
C SER A 90 -12.34 8.04 10.78
N VAL A 91 -11.19 7.40 11.07
CA VAL A 91 -10.64 6.35 10.22
C VAL A 91 -11.40 5.05 10.39
N ASP A 92 -11.96 4.54 9.30
CA ASP A 92 -12.49 3.19 9.18
C ASP A 92 -11.50 2.31 8.40
N PRO A 93 -10.77 1.41 9.06
CA PRO A 93 -9.80 0.54 8.39
C PRO A 93 -10.47 -0.49 7.47
N ASP A 94 -11.75 -0.76 7.65
CA ASP A 94 -12.51 -1.74 6.88
C ASP A 94 -13.33 -1.11 5.75
N GLU A 95 -13.08 0.17 5.46
CA GLU A 95 -13.77 0.86 4.36
C GLU A 95 -13.62 0.09 3.03
N LEU A 96 -14.76 -0.12 2.36
CA LEU A 96 -14.86 -0.95 1.15
C LEU A 96 -13.89 -0.49 0.03
N ASN A 97 -13.67 0.80 -0.10
CA ASN A 97 -12.79 1.34 -1.13
C ASN A 97 -11.30 1.03 -0.87
N GLY A 98 -10.92 0.74 0.38
CA GLY A 98 -9.54 0.37 0.73
C GLY A 98 -9.05 -0.86 -0.01
N GLN A 99 -9.94 -1.82 -0.27
CA GLN A 99 -9.59 -3.04 -1.00
C GLN A 99 -9.21 -2.78 -2.47
N GLU A 100 -9.82 -1.80 -3.11
CA GLU A 100 -9.50 -1.47 -4.51
C GLU A 100 -8.13 -0.77 -4.61
N PHE A 101 -7.74 -0.01 -3.59
CA PHE A 101 -6.45 0.66 -3.55
C PHE A 101 -5.29 -0.33 -3.51
N TYR A 102 -5.32 -1.32 -2.61
CA TYR A 102 -4.22 -2.27 -2.56
C TYR A 102 -4.17 -3.19 -3.79
N LYS A 103 -5.30 -3.52 -4.40
CA LYS A 103 -5.34 -4.24 -5.68
C LYS A 103 -4.70 -3.44 -6.82
N SER A 104 -4.73 -2.12 -6.72
CA SER A 104 -4.05 -1.21 -7.67
C SER A 104 -2.57 -1.00 -7.34
N GLY A 105 -2.05 -1.64 -6.30
CA GLY A 105 -0.65 -1.55 -5.87
C GLY A 105 -0.37 -0.44 -4.87
N ILE A 106 -1.37 0.31 -4.41
CA ILE A 106 -1.21 1.32 -3.36
C ILE A 106 -1.34 0.64 -2.00
N THR A 107 -0.26 0.64 -1.22
CA THR A 107 -0.17 -0.07 0.06
C THR A 107 -0.14 0.86 1.27
N THR A 108 0.05 2.14 1.04
CA THR A 108 0.13 3.16 2.09
C THR A 108 -0.54 4.43 1.60
N VAL A 109 -1.34 5.05 2.45
CA VAL A 109 -1.98 6.33 2.15
C VAL A 109 -1.72 7.34 3.28
N GLY A 110 -1.46 8.58 2.90
CA GLY A 110 -1.49 9.72 3.81
C GLY A 110 -2.94 10.21 3.90
N LEU A 111 -3.62 9.89 5.00
CA LEU A 111 -5.00 10.32 5.19
C LEU A 111 -5.07 11.80 5.53
N ALA A 112 -5.79 12.56 4.72
CA ALA A 112 -6.11 13.95 5.00
C ALA A 112 -7.60 14.19 4.72
N PRO A 113 -8.33 14.81 5.64
CA PRO A 113 -9.72 15.20 5.40
C PRO A 113 -9.79 16.28 4.31
N GLY A 114 -10.91 16.30 3.62
CA GLY A 114 -11.22 17.40 2.71
C GLY A 114 -11.47 18.70 3.51
N ASN A 115 -11.13 19.81 2.91
CA ASN A 115 -11.51 21.14 3.42
C ASN A 115 -12.62 21.71 2.54
N THR A 116 -13.58 22.34 3.13
CA THR A 116 -14.70 23.03 2.43
C THR A 116 -14.47 24.52 2.40
#